data_ad7ed3177eaed048a3db55c996396a54
#
_entry.id   ad7ed3177eaed048a3db55c996396a54
#
_cell.length_a   1.000
_cell.length_b   1.000
_cell.length_c   1.000
_cell.angle_alpha   90.00
_cell.angle_beta   90.00
_cell.angle_gamma   90.00
#
_symmetry.space_group_name_H-M   'P 1'
#
loop_
_entity.id
_entity.type
_entity.pdbx_description
1 polymer ?
#
loop_
_entity_poly.entity_id
_entity_poly.type
_entity_poly.pdbx_seq_one_letter_code
_entity_poly.pdbx_strand_id
1 'polypeptide(L)'
;SVDAAFQIAMDVLDKARNQQYALEGEHGMWSAGAFQGTGMGFGVWCRDTMQMLLRGIGFIDPKVTRRTVEYILKSGKDNAVDGLAAVVISVWEYYLVSHDRELLLKNADTIKEKIQQCEEVFNRENGLVYAAFCSSNDAYEDSEAGGYALSTEIYFMYAFECAFNILKCIGEPAEHYKVLAAQMLEMIRNKYWNPTAGIFTSGPDGSVAFKDEVWE
;
A
#
# COMPACT_ATOMS: atom_id res chain seq x y z
N SER A 1 -4.49 -25.40 19.87
CA SER A 1 -5.73 -25.57 19.08
C SER A 1 -5.93 -24.36 18.16
N VAL A 2 -6.74 -24.52 17.13
CA VAL A 2 -7.13 -23.41 16.22
C VAL A 2 -7.80 -22.28 17.00
N ASP A 3 -8.64 -22.61 17.98
CA ASP A 3 -9.34 -21.61 18.81
C ASP A 3 -8.36 -20.76 19.62
N ALA A 4 -7.31 -21.36 20.18
CA ALA A 4 -6.28 -20.62 20.91
C ALA A 4 -5.50 -19.66 19.98
N ALA A 5 -5.16 -20.11 18.76
CA ALA A 5 -4.48 -19.28 17.78
C ALA A 5 -5.39 -18.11 17.32
N PHE A 6 -6.68 -18.38 17.11
CA PHE A 6 -7.66 -17.35 16.78
C PHE A 6 -7.79 -16.31 17.92
N GLN A 7 -7.90 -16.75 19.16
CA GLN A 7 -7.98 -15.83 20.30
C GLN A 7 -6.73 -14.96 20.41
N ILE A 8 -5.54 -15.52 20.26
CA ILE A 8 -4.29 -14.74 20.23
C ILE A 8 -4.30 -13.70 19.12
N ALA A 9 -4.75 -14.08 17.92
CA ALA A 9 -4.85 -13.16 16.79
C ALA A 9 -5.82 -12.00 17.10
N MET A 10 -6.97 -12.28 17.69
CA MET A 10 -7.94 -11.25 18.08
C MET A 10 -7.39 -10.33 19.18
N ASP A 11 -6.67 -10.86 20.15
CA ASP A 11 -6.01 -10.06 21.20
C ASP A 11 -4.92 -9.14 20.62
N VAL A 12 -4.18 -9.61 19.60
CA VAL A 12 -3.19 -8.80 18.89
C VAL A 12 -3.88 -7.68 18.11
N LEU A 13 -4.96 -7.98 17.40
CA LEU A 13 -5.72 -6.98 16.66
C LEU A 13 -6.34 -5.93 17.60
N ASP A 14 -6.85 -6.33 18.76
CA ASP A 14 -7.38 -5.38 19.72
C ASP A 14 -6.29 -4.42 20.25
N LYS A 15 -5.09 -4.94 20.50
CA LYS A 15 -3.92 -4.11 20.84
C LYS A 15 -3.45 -3.19 19.71
N ALA A 16 -3.65 -3.60 18.46
CA ALA A 16 -3.33 -2.80 17.29
C ALA A 16 -4.31 -1.62 17.06
N ARG A 17 -5.44 -1.58 17.78
CA ARG A 17 -6.30 -0.40 17.84
C ARG A 17 -5.64 0.69 18.66
N ASN A 18 -5.02 1.64 18.00
CA ASN A 18 -4.34 2.72 18.68
C ASN A 18 -5.33 3.78 19.17
N GLN A 19 -5.56 3.82 20.50
CA GLN A 19 -6.51 4.72 21.12
C GLN A 19 -6.02 6.18 21.20
N GLN A 20 -4.74 6.44 21.03
CA GLN A 20 -4.22 7.82 21.03
C GLN A 20 -4.76 8.67 19.88
N TYR A 21 -5.26 8.03 18.83
CA TYR A 21 -5.92 8.67 17.69
C TYR A 21 -7.46 8.66 17.82
N ALA A 22 -7.99 8.14 18.94
CA ALA A 22 -9.42 8.17 19.19
C ALA A 22 -9.81 9.57 19.71
N LEU A 23 -10.85 10.14 19.10
CA LEU A 23 -11.59 11.23 19.70
C LEU A 23 -12.47 10.65 20.82
N GLU A 24 -12.87 11.51 21.78
CA GLU A 24 -13.69 11.07 22.90
C GLU A 24 -14.96 10.35 22.42
N GLY A 25 -15.19 9.13 22.93
CA GLY A 25 -16.31 8.27 22.54
C GLY A 25 -16.15 7.54 21.19
N GLU A 26 -15.00 7.63 20.53
CA GLU A 26 -14.74 6.96 19.28
C GLU A 26 -13.74 5.80 19.39
N HIS A 27 -13.83 4.86 18.44
CA HIS A 27 -12.82 3.80 18.30
C HIS A 27 -11.52 4.37 17.74
N GLY A 28 -10.37 3.80 18.14
CA GLY A 28 -9.06 4.16 17.63
C GLY A 28 -8.86 3.90 16.12
N MET A 29 -7.63 3.92 15.68
CA MET A 29 -7.25 3.54 14.32
C MET A 29 -6.38 2.29 14.35
N TRP A 30 -6.38 1.53 13.25
CA TRP A 30 -5.42 0.46 13.07
C TRP A 30 -4.01 1.05 12.98
N SER A 31 -3.10 0.53 13.77
CA SER A 31 -1.70 0.90 13.72
C SER A 31 -0.83 -0.34 13.53
N ALA A 32 0.26 -0.20 12.80
CA ALA A 32 1.31 -1.19 12.79
C ALA A 32 1.89 -1.30 14.20
N GLY A 33 2.19 -2.54 14.62
CA GLY A 33 2.74 -2.79 15.95
C GLY A 33 3.97 -1.95 16.21
N ALA A 34 4.15 -1.53 17.47
CA ALA A 34 5.33 -0.82 17.88
C ALA A 34 6.57 -1.70 17.73
N PHE A 35 7.53 -1.25 17.00
CA PHE A 35 8.91 -1.63 17.27
C PHE A 35 9.34 -0.92 18.57
N GLN A 36 9.04 -1.54 19.71
CA GLN A 36 9.59 -1.08 20.97
C GLN A 36 11.11 -1.16 20.89
N GLY A 37 11.76 -0.04 20.91
CA GLY A 37 13.23 0.05 20.86
C GLY A 37 13.79 0.96 19.77
N THR A 38 13.05 1.26 18.73
CA THR A 38 13.51 2.14 17.64
C THR A 38 13.12 3.61 17.82
N GLY A 39 12.34 3.94 18.85
CA GLY A 39 11.80 5.29 19.06
C GLY A 39 10.69 5.70 18.09
N MET A 40 10.30 4.82 17.16
CA MET A 40 9.30 5.13 16.14
C MET A 40 7.85 5.00 16.60
N GLY A 41 7.60 4.45 17.79
CA GLY A 41 6.27 4.38 18.39
C GLY A 41 5.20 3.66 17.53
N PHE A 42 3.97 3.64 18.02
CA PHE A 42 2.82 3.16 17.24
C PHE A 42 2.45 4.20 16.17
N GLY A 43 2.48 3.80 14.90
CA GLY A 43 2.15 4.67 13.79
C GLY A 43 1.05 4.10 12.90
N VAL A 44 0.29 4.97 12.27
CA VAL A 44 -0.63 4.60 11.17
C VAL A 44 0.12 4.82 9.86
N TRP A 45 0.76 3.74 9.40
CA TRP A 45 1.57 3.74 8.19
C TRP A 45 0.73 3.34 6.99
N CYS A 46 0.90 4.00 5.86
CA CYS A 46 0.10 3.76 4.66
C CYS A 46 0.26 2.33 4.14
N ARG A 47 1.49 1.85 4.04
CA ARG A 47 1.78 0.49 3.57
C ARG A 47 1.21 -0.58 4.51
N ASP A 48 1.41 -0.43 5.81
CA ASP A 48 0.90 -1.38 6.79
C ASP A 48 -0.63 -1.41 6.78
N THR A 49 -1.26 -0.26 6.64
CA THR A 49 -2.72 -0.15 6.47
C THR A 49 -3.17 -0.90 5.22
N MET A 50 -2.51 -0.71 4.10
CA MET A 50 -2.78 -1.44 2.86
C MET A 50 -2.65 -2.95 3.06
N GLN A 51 -1.57 -3.41 3.69
CA GLN A 51 -1.36 -4.84 3.95
C GLN A 51 -2.44 -5.43 4.85
N MET A 52 -2.88 -4.71 5.88
CA MET A 52 -3.98 -5.14 6.73
C MET A 52 -5.30 -5.23 5.95
N LEU A 53 -5.58 -4.27 5.08
CA LEU A 53 -6.79 -4.24 4.24
C LEU A 53 -6.81 -5.39 3.23
N LEU A 54 -5.72 -5.62 2.53
CA LEU A 54 -5.55 -6.76 1.62
C LEU A 54 -5.74 -8.12 2.31
N ARG A 55 -5.56 -8.18 3.63
CA ARG A 55 -5.77 -9.38 4.45
C ARG A 55 -7.09 -9.40 5.20
N GLY A 56 -8.00 -8.48 4.88
CA GLY A 56 -9.38 -8.52 5.33
C GLY A 56 -9.67 -7.83 6.67
N ILE A 57 -8.80 -6.97 7.18
CA ILE A 57 -9.05 -6.23 8.43
C ILE A 57 -10.36 -5.42 8.39
N GLY A 58 -10.76 -4.98 7.20
CA GLY A 58 -12.00 -4.25 6.97
C GLY A 58 -13.27 -5.01 7.39
N PHE A 59 -13.23 -6.35 7.38
CA PHE A 59 -14.35 -7.18 7.83
C PHE A 59 -14.44 -7.27 9.37
N ILE A 60 -13.32 -7.07 10.06
CA ILE A 60 -13.26 -7.22 11.53
C ILE A 60 -13.87 -6.00 12.22
N ASP A 61 -13.47 -4.79 11.81
CA ASP A 61 -14.04 -3.55 12.32
C ASP A 61 -14.09 -2.47 11.23
N PRO A 62 -15.19 -2.39 10.48
CA PRO A 62 -15.33 -1.41 9.40
C PRO A 62 -15.25 0.04 9.86
N LYS A 63 -15.63 0.36 11.10
CA LYS A 63 -15.60 1.73 11.64
C LYS A 63 -14.17 2.19 11.90
N VAL A 64 -13.39 1.36 12.59
CA VAL A 64 -11.96 1.62 12.81
C VAL A 64 -11.22 1.69 11.48
N THR A 65 -11.54 0.79 10.55
CA THR A 65 -10.95 0.77 9.20
C THR A 65 -11.27 2.04 8.41
N ARG A 66 -12.52 2.49 8.42
CA ARG A 66 -12.92 3.76 7.76
C ARG A 66 -12.08 4.92 8.25
N ARG A 67 -11.95 5.06 9.56
CA ARG A 67 -11.17 6.16 10.16
C ARG A 67 -9.70 6.08 9.82
N THR A 68 -9.15 4.86 9.80
CA THR A 68 -7.75 4.65 9.39
C THR A 68 -7.53 5.08 7.93
N VAL A 69 -8.45 4.71 7.03
CA VAL A 69 -8.39 5.12 5.63
C VAL A 69 -8.55 6.64 5.46
N GLU A 70 -9.51 7.27 6.16
CA GLU A 70 -9.66 8.73 6.15
C GLU A 70 -8.41 9.45 6.70
N TYR A 71 -7.74 8.86 7.67
CA TYR A 71 -6.50 9.42 8.23
C TYR A 71 -5.36 9.36 7.21
N ILE A 72 -5.09 8.20 6.59
CA ILE A 72 -3.98 8.08 5.62
C ILE A 72 -4.23 8.91 4.35
N LEU A 73 -5.48 9.09 3.93
CA LEU A 73 -5.84 9.99 2.85
C LEU A 73 -5.40 11.44 3.11
N LYS A 74 -5.59 11.92 4.34
CA LYS A 74 -5.33 13.32 4.72
C LYS A 74 -3.88 13.57 5.13
N SER A 75 -3.29 12.63 5.82
CA SER A 75 -1.98 12.80 6.46
C SER A 75 -0.85 12.09 5.75
N GLY A 76 -1.12 11.23 4.78
CA GLY A 76 -0.26 10.32 4.02
C GLY A 76 1.23 10.70 3.97
N LYS A 77 1.87 10.57 5.11
CA LYS A 77 3.30 10.84 5.31
C LYS A 77 4.03 9.51 5.39
N ASP A 78 4.08 8.81 4.28
CA ASP A 78 5.18 7.88 4.07
C ASP A 78 6.22 8.61 3.23
N ASN A 79 7.44 8.69 3.74
CA ASN A 79 8.57 9.21 2.98
C ASN A 79 8.96 8.27 1.83
N ALA A 80 8.37 7.08 1.80
CA ALA A 80 8.58 6.06 0.78
C ALA A 80 7.60 6.20 -0.37
N VAL A 81 8.09 6.02 -1.59
CA VAL A 81 7.30 6.13 -2.82
C VAL A 81 6.12 5.14 -2.83
N ASP A 82 6.31 3.92 -2.31
CA ASP A 82 5.27 2.89 -2.20
C ASP A 82 4.10 3.29 -1.29
N GLY A 83 4.29 4.25 -0.38
CA GLY A 83 3.23 4.85 0.43
C GLY A 83 2.14 5.54 -0.41
N LEU A 84 2.49 6.13 -1.55
CA LEU A 84 1.52 6.75 -2.45
C LEU A 84 0.56 5.70 -3.02
N ALA A 85 1.10 4.61 -3.56
CA ALA A 85 0.31 3.49 -4.06
C ALA A 85 -0.54 2.87 -2.97
N ALA A 86 0.03 2.71 -1.76
CA ALA A 86 -0.64 2.10 -0.62
C ALA A 86 -1.91 2.86 -0.20
N VAL A 87 -1.92 4.20 -0.28
CA VAL A 87 -3.12 5.00 0.01
C VAL A 87 -4.23 4.68 -0.98
N VAL A 88 -3.95 4.69 -2.29
CA VAL A 88 -4.96 4.42 -3.34
C VAL A 88 -5.53 3.01 -3.22
N ILE A 89 -4.66 2.01 -3.00
CA ILE A 89 -5.07 0.63 -2.78
C ILE A 89 -5.95 0.52 -1.54
N SER A 90 -5.56 1.15 -0.42
CA SER A 90 -6.33 1.11 0.83
C SER A 90 -7.75 1.66 0.67
N VAL A 91 -7.94 2.72 -0.09
CA VAL A 91 -9.27 3.27 -0.38
C VAL A 91 -10.13 2.26 -1.13
N TRP A 92 -9.56 1.61 -2.15
CA TRP A 92 -10.28 0.62 -2.94
C TRP A 92 -10.62 -0.63 -2.14
N GLU A 93 -9.65 -1.20 -1.41
CA GLU A 93 -9.85 -2.40 -0.59
C GLU A 93 -10.90 -2.16 0.51
N TYR A 94 -10.89 -0.98 1.13
CA TYR A 94 -11.96 -0.61 2.06
C TYR A 94 -13.32 -0.54 1.37
N TYR A 95 -13.39 0.06 0.18
CA TYR A 95 -14.64 0.15 -0.58
C TYR A 95 -15.19 -1.23 -0.96
N LEU A 96 -14.34 -2.17 -1.35
CA LEU A 96 -14.76 -3.54 -1.69
C LEU A 96 -15.48 -4.25 -0.53
N VAL A 97 -15.04 -3.96 0.70
CA VAL A 97 -15.63 -4.56 1.91
C VAL A 97 -16.88 -3.82 2.37
N SER A 98 -16.82 -2.48 2.37
CA SER A 98 -17.83 -1.63 3.02
C SER A 98 -18.93 -1.14 2.09
N HIS A 99 -18.66 -1.08 0.78
CA HIS A 99 -19.48 -0.38 -0.22
C HIS A 99 -19.79 1.08 0.15
N ASP A 100 -18.90 1.72 0.93
CA ASP A 100 -19.04 3.08 1.44
C ASP A 100 -18.77 4.12 0.33
N ARG A 101 -19.76 4.31 -0.53
CA ARG A 101 -19.68 5.31 -1.59
C ARG A 101 -19.61 6.74 -1.06
N GLU A 102 -20.14 6.98 0.12
CA GLU A 102 -20.09 8.30 0.77
C GLU A 102 -18.65 8.71 1.05
N LEU A 103 -17.81 7.79 1.54
CA LEU A 103 -16.38 8.04 1.75
C LEU A 103 -15.70 8.46 0.45
N LEU A 104 -15.96 7.75 -0.67
CA LEU A 104 -15.37 8.07 -1.96
C LEU A 104 -15.77 9.46 -2.44
N LEU A 105 -17.07 9.79 -2.39
CA LEU A 105 -17.59 11.07 -2.86
C LEU A 105 -17.14 12.24 -1.98
N LYS A 106 -17.15 12.07 -0.66
CA LYS A 106 -16.71 13.09 0.29
C LYS A 106 -15.22 13.44 0.14
N ASN A 107 -14.40 12.47 -0.22
CA ASN A 107 -12.96 12.64 -0.34
C ASN A 107 -12.48 12.64 -1.81
N ALA A 108 -13.37 12.82 -2.78
CA ALA A 108 -13.07 12.66 -4.20
C ALA A 108 -11.85 13.48 -4.67
N ASP A 109 -11.75 14.74 -4.25
CA ASP A 109 -10.63 15.60 -4.66
C ASP A 109 -9.30 15.14 -4.04
N THR A 110 -9.30 14.77 -2.76
CA THR A 110 -8.09 14.20 -2.12
C THR A 110 -7.67 12.88 -2.76
N ILE A 111 -8.63 12.03 -3.11
CA ILE A 111 -8.36 10.75 -3.79
C ILE A 111 -7.75 11.02 -5.18
N LYS A 112 -8.32 11.95 -5.95
CA LYS A 112 -7.77 12.34 -7.27
C LYS A 112 -6.35 12.89 -7.14
N GLU A 113 -6.08 13.70 -6.13
CA GLU A 113 -4.73 14.20 -5.83
C GLU A 113 -3.75 13.05 -5.56
N LYS A 114 -4.14 12.06 -4.73
CA LYS A 114 -3.28 10.88 -4.46
C LYS A 114 -3.03 10.04 -5.70
N ILE A 115 -4.03 9.85 -6.53
CA ILE A 115 -3.90 9.14 -7.81
C ILE A 115 -2.94 9.91 -8.75
N GLN A 116 -3.06 11.23 -8.82
CA GLN A 116 -2.16 12.07 -9.61
C GLN A 116 -0.71 11.99 -9.09
N GLN A 117 -0.50 12.01 -7.78
CA GLN A 117 0.82 11.83 -7.17
C GLN A 117 1.45 10.49 -7.57
N CYS A 118 0.67 9.40 -7.67
CA CYS A 118 1.15 8.13 -8.20
C CYS A 118 1.59 8.26 -9.67
N GLU A 119 0.85 9.01 -10.49
CA GLU A 119 1.19 9.20 -11.90
C GLU A 119 2.44 10.07 -12.08
N GLU A 120 2.67 11.05 -11.22
CA GLU A 120 3.83 11.97 -11.27
C GLU A 120 5.17 11.26 -11.05
N VAL A 121 5.19 10.18 -10.26
CA VAL A 121 6.41 9.38 -10.01
C VAL A 121 6.61 8.27 -11.04
N PHE A 122 5.61 8.00 -11.90
CA PHE A 122 5.71 7.02 -12.96
C PHE A 122 6.56 7.55 -14.13
N ASN A 123 7.67 6.89 -14.40
CA ASN A 123 8.52 7.25 -15.52
C ASN A 123 7.97 6.68 -16.83
N ARG A 124 7.46 7.56 -17.69
CA ARG A 124 6.84 7.19 -18.98
C ARG A 124 7.83 6.66 -20.02
N GLU A 125 9.13 6.95 -19.87
CA GLU A 125 10.16 6.51 -20.83
C GLU A 125 10.50 5.03 -20.64
N ASN A 126 10.66 4.60 -19.37
CA ASN A 126 11.02 3.21 -19.07
C ASN A 126 9.86 2.37 -18.52
N GLY A 127 8.71 2.99 -18.23
CA GLY A 127 7.51 2.33 -17.74
C GLY A 127 7.60 1.83 -16.29
N LEU A 128 8.52 2.38 -15.49
CA LEU A 128 8.82 1.95 -14.13
C LEU A 128 8.73 3.10 -13.13
N VAL A 129 8.69 2.77 -11.84
CA VAL A 129 8.71 3.71 -10.73
C VAL A 129 10.03 3.63 -9.98
N TYR A 130 10.81 4.72 -10.02
CA TYR A 130 12.04 4.79 -9.24
C TYR A 130 11.73 5.06 -7.78
N ALA A 131 12.17 4.17 -6.90
CA ALA A 131 12.10 4.33 -5.46
C ALA A 131 13.46 4.74 -4.92
N ALA A 132 13.60 5.97 -4.47
CA ALA A 132 14.79 6.41 -3.72
C ALA A 132 14.87 5.69 -2.37
N PHE A 133 13.74 5.38 -1.80
CA PHE A 133 13.57 4.57 -0.60
C PHE A 133 12.32 3.71 -0.77
N CYS A 134 12.46 2.41 -0.55
CA CYS A 134 11.34 1.47 -0.56
C CYS A 134 11.25 0.77 0.80
N SER A 135 10.19 1.07 1.53
CA SER A 135 9.96 0.49 2.85
C SER A 135 9.47 -0.96 2.82
N SER A 136 9.15 -1.49 1.64
CA SER A 136 8.68 -2.87 1.49
C SER A 136 9.78 -3.91 1.73
N ASN A 137 11.02 -3.50 1.70
CA ASN A 137 12.15 -4.38 2.00
C ASN A 137 12.79 -3.96 3.31
N ASP A 138 12.91 -4.90 4.20
CA ASP A 138 13.57 -4.73 5.48
C ASP A 138 15.09 -4.55 5.38
N ALA A 139 15.62 -4.32 4.20
CA ALA A 139 16.98 -3.90 3.99
C ALA A 139 17.21 -2.50 4.55
N TYR A 140 17.15 -2.42 5.87
CA TYR A 140 17.41 -1.20 6.64
C TYR A 140 18.82 -0.66 6.45
N GLU A 141 19.72 -1.45 5.91
CA GLU A 141 21.16 -1.12 5.89
C GLU A 141 21.68 -0.66 4.54
N ASP A 142 20.98 -0.93 3.42
CA ASP A 142 21.47 -0.60 2.08
C ASP A 142 20.52 0.27 1.24
N SER A 143 19.60 0.98 1.88
CA SER A 143 18.63 1.88 1.23
C SER A 143 19.24 3.13 0.57
N GLU A 144 20.54 3.28 0.60
CA GLU A 144 21.23 4.40 -0.06
C GLU A 144 21.25 4.29 -1.59
N ALA A 145 21.05 3.10 -2.13
CA ALA A 145 20.95 2.89 -3.56
C ALA A 145 19.49 2.75 -3.98
N GLY A 146 18.79 3.83 -4.14
CA GLY A 146 17.47 3.84 -4.77
C GLY A 146 17.45 2.99 -6.05
N GLY A 147 16.31 2.43 -6.40
CA GLY A 147 16.23 1.51 -7.53
C GLY A 147 14.80 1.23 -7.98
N TYR A 148 14.68 0.33 -8.94
CA TYR A 148 13.42 -0.17 -9.45
C TYR A 148 13.13 -1.53 -8.79
N ALA A 149 12.31 -1.53 -7.73
CA ALA A 149 11.99 -2.73 -6.98
C ALA A 149 10.70 -3.38 -7.46
N LEU A 150 10.71 -4.68 -7.71
CA LEU A 150 9.54 -5.44 -8.15
C LEU A 150 8.30 -5.20 -7.26
N SER A 151 8.48 -5.16 -5.94
CA SER A 151 7.39 -4.89 -5.01
C SER A 151 6.74 -3.53 -5.22
N THR A 152 7.54 -2.49 -5.46
CA THR A 152 7.05 -1.15 -5.77
C THR A 152 6.27 -1.14 -7.09
N GLU A 153 6.81 -1.79 -8.13
CA GLU A 153 6.13 -1.87 -9.43
C GLU A 153 4.77 -2.57 -9.33
N ILE A 154 4.69 -3.67 -8.57
CA ILE A 154 3.42 -4.40 -8.33
C ILE A 154 2.41 -3.49 -7.60
N TYR A 155 2.84 -2.74 -6.59
CA TYR A 155 1.95 -1.83 -5.88
C TYR A 155 1.43 -0.72 -6.79
N PHE A 156 2.28 -0.12 -7.62
CA PHE A 156 1.84 0.94 -8.54
C PHE A 156 0.94 0.41 -9.65
N MET A 157 1.25 -0.75 -10.22
CA MET A 157 0.36 -1.42 -11.17
C MET A 157 -1.04 -1.62 -10.57
N TYR A 158 -1.10 -2.17 -9.35
CA TYR A 158 -2.38 -2.40 -8.68
C TYR A 158 -3.05 -1.09 -8.25
N ALA A 159 -2.30 -0.08 -7.84
CA ALA A 159 -2.84 1.24 -7.54
C ALA A 159 -3.52 1.89 -8.75
N PHE A 160 -2.98 1.74 -9.97
CA PHE A 160 -3.64 2.22 -11.17
C PHE A 160 -4.90 1.42 -11.52
N GLU A 161 -4.95 0.11 -11.28
CA GLU A 161 -6.20 -0.67 -11.38
C GLU A 161 -7.24 -0.18 -10.35
N CYS A 162 -6.83 0.07 -9.12
CA CYS A 162 -7.67 0.66 -8.08
C CYS A 162 -8.17 2.05 -8.47
N ALA A 163 -7.30 2.91 -8.99
CA ALA A 163 -7.63 4.25 -9.47
C ALA A 163 -8.71 4.21 -10.56
N PHE A 164 -8.56 3.32 -11.55
CA PHE A 164 -9.57 3.09 -12.58
C PHE A 164 -10.94 2.77 -11.95
N ASN A 165 -10.98 1.84 -11.01
CA ASN A 165 -12.22 1.41 -10.39
C ASN A 165 -12.85 2.49 -9.50
N ILE A 166 -12.03 3.19 -8.68
CA ILE A 166 -12.49 4.29 -7.82
C ILE A 166 -13.10 5.40 -8.66
N LEU A 167 -12.39 5.87 -9.68
CA LEU A 167 -12.85 6.96 -10.53
C LEU A 167 -14.15 6.60 -11.25
N LYS A 168 -14.31 5.37 -11.73
CA LYS A 168 -15.58 4.89 -12.27
C LYS A 168 -16.71 4.93 -11.24
N CYS A 169 -16.46 4.55 -10.00
CA CYS A 169 -17.46 4.58 -8.93
C CYS A 169 -17.95 6.01 -8.63
N ILE A 170 -17.09 7.01 -8.78
CA ILE A 170 -17.45 8.42 -8.53
C ILE A 170 -17.88 9.16 -9.81
N GLY A 171 -17.84 8.51 -10.99
CA GLY A 171 -18.29 9.07 -12.26
C GLY A 171 -17.27 9.94 -12.97
N GLU A 172 -15.99 9.79 -12.67
CA GLU A 172 -14.88 10.52 -13.29
C GLU A 172 -14.24 9.71 -14.44
N PRO A 173 -13.55 10.38 -15.40
CA PRO A 173 -12.78 9.71 -16.44
C PRO A 173 -11.70 8.81 -15.85
N ALA A 174 -11.64 7.54 -16.28
CA ALA A 174 -10.79 6.55 -15.64
C ALA A 174 -9.94 5.72 -16.60
N GLU A 175 -10.30 5.64 -17.89
CA GLU A 175 -9.71 4.68 -18.86
C GLU A 175 -8.19 4.79 -18.99
N HIS A 176 -7.64 5.98 -18.77
CA HIS A 176 -6.20 6.22 -18.77
C HIS A 176 -5.46 5.32 -17.76
N TYR A 177 -5.98 5.17 -16.55
CA TYR A 177 -5.33 4.38 -15.49
C TYR A 177 -5.36 2.87 -15.77
N LYS A 178 -6.39 2.39 -16.47
CA LYS A 178 -6.42 1.01 -16.97
C LYS A 178 -5.30 0.75 -17.98
N VAL A 179 -4.99 1.73 -18.83
CA VAL A 179 -3.88 1.63 -19.78
C VAL A 179 -2.55 1.63 -19.04
N LEU A 180 -2.35 2.51 -18.05
CA LEU A 180 -1.12 2.53 -17.24
C LEU A 180 -0.89 1.21 -16.50
N ALA A 181 -1.92 0.65 -15.87
CA ALA A 181 -1.82 -0.65 -15.19
C ALA A 181 -1.39 -1.76 -16.17
N ALA A 182 -1.99 -1.82 -17.36
CA ALA A 182 -1.64 -2.80 -18.37
C ALA A 182 -0.19 -2.64 -18.87
N GLN A 183 0.26 -1.41 -19.09
CA GLN A 183 1.64 -1.10 -19.46
C GLN A 183 2.64 -1.55 -18.39
N MET A 184 2.36 -1.25 -17.12
CA MET A 184 3.21 -1.69 -16.01
C MET A 184 3.25 -3.22 -15.90
N LEU A 185 2.12 -3.91 -16.04
CA LEU A 185 2.09 -5.37 -16.02
C LEU A 185 2.97 -5.97 -17.13
N GLU A 186 2.94 -5.39 -18.32
CA GLU A 186 3.79 -5.81 -19.43
C GLU A 186 5.28 -5.55 -19.10
N MET A 187 5.61 -4.39 -18.55
CA MET A 187 6.98 -4.06 -18.14
C MET A 187 7.50 -4.98 -17.05
N ILE A 188 6.66 -5.28 -16.03
CA ILE A 188 7.00 -6.24 -14.97
C ILE A 188 7.35 -7.62 -15.58
N ARG A 189 6.52 -8.11 -16.48
CA ARG A 189 6.77 -9.40 -17.14
C ARG A 189 8.03 -9.41 -17.99
N ASN A 190 8.31 -8.32 -18.70
CA ASN A 190 9.44 -8.24 -19.61
C ASN A 190 10.77 -7.99 -18.89
N LYS A 191 10.76 -7.22 -17.80
CA LYS A 191 11.97 -6.75 -17.12
C LYS A 191 12.36 -7.59 -15.89
N TYR A 192 11.39 -8.17 -15.20
CA TYR A 192 11.63 -8.87 -13.94
C TYR A 192 11.52 -10.39 -14.05
N TRP A 193 10.97 -10.92 -15.13
CA TRP A 193 10.92 -12.37 -15.32
C TRP A 193 12.26 -12.91 -15.82
N ASN A 194 12.85 -13.82 -15.05
CA ASN A 194 14.04 -14.57 -15.46
C ASN A 194 13.62 -15.93 -16.03
N PRO A 195 13.62 -16.12 -17.36
CA PRO A 195 13.15 -17.35 -17.99
C PRO A 195 14.08 -18.55 -17.73
N THR A 196 15.37 -18.30 -17.43
CA THR A 196 16.32 -19.37 -17.12
C THR A 196 16.10 -19.94 -15.75
N ALA A 197 15.83 -19.09 -14.76
CA ALA A 197 15.56 -19.51 -13.40
C ALA A 197 14.08 -19.83 -13.15
N GLY A 198 13.17 -19.37 -14.01
CA GLY A 198 11.71 -19.55 -13.86
C GLY A 198 11.11 -18.75 -12.70
N ILE A 199 11.71 -17.63 -12.35
CA ILE A 199 11.30 -16.77 -11.23
C ILE A 199 11.28 -15.30 -11.62
N PHE A 200 10.57 -14.48 -10.85
CA PHE A 200 10.73 -13.04 -10.88
C PHE A 200 11.92 -12.62 -10.03
N THR A 201 12.71 -11.67 -10.52
CA THR A 201 13.85 -11.07 -9.81
C THR A 201 13.41 -9.81 -9.05
N SER A 202 14.12 -9.44 -8.01
CA SER A 202 13.80 -8.26 -7.19
C SER A 202 14.03 -6.92 -7.93
N GLY A 203 14.97 -6.91 -8.87
CA GLY A 203 15.26 -5.79 -9.75
C GLY A 203 15.11 -6.15 -11.23
N PRO A 204 15.06 -5.16 -12.14
CA PRO A 204 14.89 -5.38 -13.56
C PRO A 204 16.12 -6.03 -14.20
N ASP A 205 15.90 -6.75 -15.32
CA ASP A 205 16.94 -7.37 -16.15
C ASP A 205 17.89 -8.33 -15.37
N GLY A 206 17.35 -8.99 -14.33
CA GLY A 206 18.08 -9.91 -13.48
C GLY A 206 18.96 -9.23 -12.44
N SER A 207 18.89 -7.91 -12.31
CA SER A 207 19.55 -7.21 -11.22
C SER A 207 18.89 -7.54 -9.88
N VAL A 208 19.67 -7.45 -8.82
CA VAL A 208 19.16 -7.54 -7.46
C VAL A 208 18.94 -6.09 -7.00
N ALA A 209 17.71 -5.71 -6.72
CA ALA A 209 17.39 -4.37 -6.25
C ALA A 209 17.94 -4.11 -4.83
N PHE A 210 18.26 -5.20 -4.11
CA PHE A 210 18.81 -5.19 -2.75
C PHE A 210 19.79 -6.34 -2.63
N LYS A 211 20.88 -6.15 -1.88
CA LYS A 211 21.86 -7.21 -1.66
C LYS A 211 21.21 -8.39 -0.90
N ASP A 212 21.38 -9.58 -1.45
CA ASP A 212 20.79 -10.84 -0.95
C ASP A 212 21.44 -11.37 0.35
N GLU A 213 22.02 -10.52 1.18
CA GLU A 213 22.72 -11.00 2.39
C GLU A 213 21.80 -11.43 3.55
N VAL A 214 20.49 -11.47 3.35
CA VAL A 214 19.53 -11.72 4.45
C VAL A 214 18.83 -13.07 4.41
N TRP A 215 19.07 -13.92 3.40
CA TRP A 215 18.31 -15.18 3.24
C TRP A 215 19.18 -16.43 3.04
N GLU A 216 20.36 -16.50 3.63
CA GLU A 216 21.05 -17.79 3.83
C GLU A 216 20.72 -18.44 5.19
#